data_c0baeaa9cdb4033c3f784999fb1ab7b1
#
_entry.id   c0baeaa9cdb4033c3f784999fb1ab7b1
#
_cell.length_a   1.000
_cell.length_b   1.000
_cell.length_c   1.000
_cell.angle_alpha   90.00
_cell.angle_beta   90.00
_cell.angle_gamma   90.00
#
_symmetry.space_group_name_H-M   'P 1'
#
loop_
_entity.id
_entity.type
_entity.pdbx_description
1 polymer ?
#
loop_
_entity_poly.entity_id
_entity_poly.type
_entity_poly.pdbx_seq_one_letter_code
_entity_poly.pdbx_strand_id
1 'polypeptide(L)'
;MQSIFSLLVVSSIWISFIGALCPVLVCLVYDLPINPLHSLIAFLCTFAVYSRDKVSGSKEDLLNTPERAILAHYPVKQLAMLAYGLAILLAIATNWHKLPSVLVFGAAGWLYVLSVRGVRPKDIPGIKNLIVAGACTICYAGLPGAGYSLIFLIILINTILFDFRDIRGDAAAGVRTLPVLLGSSRTLFLLFLLDGILALISLPIADYGGLMLAYFRKPRPNLAYDYLVDGWILVSVVLIYLSNLERLI
;
A
#
# COMPACT_ATOMS: atom_id res chain seq x y z
N MET A 1 -0.39 25.80 -9.78
CA MET A 1 -0.02 24.69 -10.70
C MET A 1 0.26 23.45 -9.86
N GLN A 2 -0.51 22.39 -10.05
CA GLN A 2 -0.17 21.09 -9.47
C GLN A 2 1.09 20.56 -10.17
N SER A 3 2.05 20.04 -9.42
CA SER A 3 3.23 19.40 -10.01
C SER A 3 2.81 18.11 -10.73
N ILE A 4 3.54 17.67 -11.76
CA ILE A 4 3.31 16.40 -12.45
C ILE A 4 3.25 15.24 -11.44
N PHE A 5 4.10 15.32 -10.41
CA PHE A 5 4.12 14.29 -9.36
C PHE A 5 2.82 14.26 -8.55
N SER A 6 2.25 15.41 -8.16
CA SER A 6 0.97 15.42 -7.45
C SER A 6 -0.15 14.79 -8.28
N LEU A 7 -0.12 14.93 -9.60
CA LEU A 7 -1.05 14.25 -10.50
C LEU A 7 -0.86 12.72 -10.51
N LEU A 8 0.38 12.23 -10.49
CA LEU A 8 0.68 10.79 -10.40
C LEU A 8 0.17 10.18 -9.09
N VAL A 9 0.33 10.89 -7.97
CA VAL A 9 -0.19 10.46 -6.67
C VAL A 9 -1.71 10.46 -6.66
N VAL A 10 -2.34 11.56 -7.07
CA VAL A 10 -3.81 11.71 -7.09
C VAL A 10 -4.44 10.67 -8.00
N SER A 11 -3.88 10.41 -9.19
CA SER A 11 -4.39 9.44 -10.16
C SER A 11 -4.18 7.97 -9.79
N SER A 12 -3.59 7.66 -8.65
CA SER A 12 -3.19 6.31 -8.21
C SER A 12 -2.09 5.64 -9.04
N ILE A 13 -1.51 6.30 -10.03
CA ILE A 13 -0.43 5.74 -10.87
C ILE A 13 0.81 5.47 -10.00
N TRP A 14 1.16 6.40 -9.10
CA TRP A 14 2.31 6.24 -8.21
C TRP A 14 2.20 4.99 -7.34
N ILE A 15 1.11 4.85 -6.56
CA ILE A 15 0.92 3.68 -5.69
C ILE A 15 0.80 2.38 -6.49
N SER A 16 0.28 2.43 -7.72
CA SER A 16 0.20 1.25 -8.59
C SER A 16 1.59 0.82 -9.08
N PHE A 17 2.46 1.76 -9.38
CA PHE A 17 3.87 1.49 -9.70
C PHE A 17 4.57 0.84 -8.50
N ILE A 18 4.35 1.36 -7.29
CA ILE A 18 4.86 0.75 -6.05
C ILE A 18 4.31 -0.67 -5.85
N GLY A 19 3.02 -0.88 -6.10
CA GLY A 19 2.40 -2.21 -6.06
C GLY A 19 3.04 -3.20 -7.05
N ALA A 20 3.42 -2.73 -8.25
CA ALA A 20 4.14 -3.53 -9.24
C ALA A 20 5.56 -3.93 -8.80
N LEU A 21 6.20 -3.14 -7.95
CA LEU A 21 7.53 -3.42 -7.41
C LEU A 21 7.51 -4.45 -6.26
N CYS A 22 6.37 -4.68 -5.60
CA CYS A 22 6.28 -5.66 -4.51
C CYS A 22 6.66 -7.09 -4.95
N PRO A 23 6.13 -7.65 -6.07
CA PRO A 23 6.59 -8.95 -6.58
C PRO A 23 8.08 -8.96 -6.93
N VAL A 24 8.60 -7.84 -7.47
CA VAL A 24 10.04 -7.71 -7.78
C VAL A 24 10.88 -7.79 -6.52
N LEU A 25 10.48 -7.05 -5.47
CA LEU A 25 11.17 -7.08 -4.18
C LEU A 25 11.24 -8.50 -3.60
N VAL A 26 10.12 -9.24 -3.63
CA VAL A 26 10.09 -10.65 -3.19
C VAL A 26 11.08 -11.49 -4.01
N CYS A 27 11.07 -11.35 -5.33
CA CYS A 27 11.99 -12.10 -6.19
C CYS A 27 13.47 -11.79 -5.88
N LEU A 28 13.80 -10.52 -5.65
CA LEU A 28 15.17 -10.09 -5.34
C LEU A 28 15.64 -10.58 -3.95
N VAL A 29 14.76 -10.55 -2.94
CA VAL A 29 15.10 -11.00 -1.57
C VAL A 29 15.32 -12.50 -1.50
N TYR A 30 14.55 -13.28 -2.30
CA TYR A 30 14.60 -14.74 -2.27
C TYR A 30 15.28 -15.38 -3.48
N ASP A 31 16.01 -14.59 -4.26
CA ASP A 31 16.75 -15.01 -5.46
C ASP A 31 15.89 -15.82 -6.46
N LEU A 32 14.73 -15.27 -6.79
CA LEU A 32 13.74 -15.88 -7.67
C LEU A 32 13.67 -15.17 -9.00
N PRO A 33 13.24 -15.84 -10.07
CA PRO A 33 13.08 -15.21 -11.38
C PRO A 33 11.95 -14.17 -11.34
N ILE A 34 12.25 -12.96 -11.84
CA ILE A 34 11.28 -11.87 -11.93
C ILE A 34 10.29 -12.18 -13.06
N ASN A 35 8.99 -12.14 -12.74
CA ASN A 35 7.92 -12.29 -13.72
C ASN A 35 7.23 -10.95 -14.00
N PRO A 36 7.50 -10.29 -15.15
CA PRO A 36 6.90 -8.99 -15.48
C PRO A 36 5.37 -9.00 -15.55
N LEU A 37 4.76 -10.12 -15.93
CA LEU A 37 3.30 -10.23 -15.98
C LEU A 37 2.69 -10.22 -14.58
N HIS A 38 3.37 -10.78 -13.58
CA HIS A 38 2.92 -10.69 -12.19
C HIS A 38 2.98 -9.23 -11.71
N SER A 39 4.05 -8.50 -12.02
CA SER A 39 4.16 -7.07 -11.71
C SER A 39 3.07 -6.24 -12.41
N LEU A 40 2.74 -6.55 -13.67
CA LEU A 40 1.66 -5.89 -14.39
C LEU A 40 0.28 -6.18 -13.76
N ILE A 41 0.01 -7.42 -13.37
CA ILE A 41 -1.23 -7.78 -12.66
C ILE A 41 -1.31 -7.01 -11.33
N ALA A 42 -0.23 -6.94 -10.55
CA ALA A 42 -0.16 -6.19 -9.32
C ALA A 42 -0.40 -4.69 -9.54
N PHE A 43 0.16 -4.09 -10.59
CA PHE A 43 -0.11 -2.71 -11.00
C PHE A 43 -1.60 -2.48 -11.25
N LEU A 44 -2.20 -3.30 -12.10
CA LEU A 44 -3.60 -3.15 -12.52
C LEU A 44 -4.57 -3.34 -11.33
N CYS A 45 -4.33 -4.31 -10.48
CA CYS A 45 -5.10 -4.55 -9.27
C CYS A 45 -5.02 -3.34 -8.31
N THR A 46 -3.81 -2.84 -8.08
CA THR A 46 -3.59 -1.67 -7.21
C THR A 46 -4.27 -0.43 -7.78
N PHE A 47 -4.10 -0.17 -9.09
CA PHE A 47 -4.74 0.94 -9.76
C PHE A 47 -6.27 0.88 -9.62
N ALA A 48 -6.85 -0.29 -9.84
CA ALA A 48 -8.30 -0.47 -9.77
C ALA A 48 -8.85 -0.19 -8.36
N VAL A 49 -8.26 -0.78 -7.34
CA VAL A 49 -8.75 -0.67 -5.95
C VAL A 49 -8.53 0.75 -5.42
N TYR A 50 -7.33 1.30 -5.54
CA TYR A 50 -7.02 2.63 -5.01
C TYR A 50 -7.70 3.76 -5.77
N SER A 51 -7.83 3.66 -7.10
CA SER A 51 -8.56 4.66 -7.89
C SER A 51 -10.04 4.70 -7.52
N ARG A 52 -10.64 3.52 -7.28
CA ARG A 52 -12.03 3.44 -6.83
C ARG A 52 -12.22 3.99 -5.42
N ASP A 53 -11.32 3.67 -4.48
CA ASP A 53 -11.36 4.21 -3.12
C ASP A 53 -11.30 5.74 -3.13
N LYS A 54 -10.35 6.32 -3.86
CA LYS A 54 -10.17 7.78 -3.96
C LYS A 54 -11.40 8.54 -4.50
N VAL A 55 -12.23 7.92 -5.33
CA VAL A 55 -13.47 8.54 -5.85
C VAL A 55 -14.71 8.18 -5.03
N SER A 56 -14.57 7.41 -3.95
CA SER A 56 -15.68 7.07 -3.06
C SER A 56 -16.21 8.27 -2.26
N GLY A 57 -15.36 9.32 -2.09
CA GLY A 57 -15.77 10.61 -1.54
C GLY A 57 -16.14 10.56 -0.07
N SER A 58 -15.38 9.87 0.76
CA SER A 58 -15.62 9.85 2.20
C SER A 58 -15.36 11.22 2.84
N LYS A 59 -16.06 11.53 3.96
CA LYS A 59 -15.90 12.83 4.66
C LYS A 59 -14.47 13.07 5.13
N GLU A 60 -13.82 12.03 5.61
CA GLU A 60 -12.43 12.06 6.05
C GLU A 60 -11.48 12.38 4.88
N ASP A 61 -11.73 11.83 3.68
CA ASP A 61 -10.91 12.11 2.51
C ASP A 61 -10.96 13.57 2.07
N LEU A 62 -12.13 14.22 2.16
CA LEU A 62 -12.28 15.64 1.84
C LEU A 62 -11.48 16.53 2.78
N LEU A 63 -11.28 16.11 4.03
CA LEU A 63 -10.49 16.84 5.03
C LEU A 63 -8.98 16.58 4.88
N ASN A 64 -8.61 15.33 4.64
CA ASN A 64 -7.19 14.90 4.61
C ASN A 64 -6.52 15.16 3.25
N THR A 65 -7.25 14.99 2.14
CA THR A 65 -6.72 15.05 0.77
C THR A 65 -7.70 15.74 -0.18
N PRO A 66 -7.99 17.06 0.02
CA PRO A 66 -8.98 17.79 -0.78
C PRO A 66 -8.64 17.85 -2.28
N GLU A 67 -7.37 17.69 -2.65
CA GLU A 67 -6.90 17.63 -4.04
C GLU A 67 -7.50 16.46 -4.83
N ARG A 68 -7.99 15.41 -4.17
CA ARG A 68 -8.68 14.28 -4.82
C ARG A 68 -10.01 14.67 -5.48
N ALA A 69 -10.58 15.83 -5.13
CA ALA A 69 -11.83 16.32 -5.72
C ALA A 69 -11.74 16.45 -7.26
N ILE A 70 -10.55 16.70 -7.81
CA ILE A 70 -10.32 16.76 -9.26
C ILE A 70 -10.71 15.45 -9.98
N LEU A 71 -10.63 14.31 -9.30
CA LEU A 71 -10.95 13.01 -9.88
C LEU A 71 -12.44 12.87 -10.27
N ALA A 72 -13.33 13.68 -9.69
CA ALA A 72 -14.74 13.68 -10.04
C ALA A 72 -15.01 14.09 -11.51
N HIS A 73 -14.06 14.79 -12.14
CA HIS A 73 -14.17 15.24 -13.54
C HIS A 73 -13.67 14.19 -14.56
N TYR A 74 -13.17 13.06 -14.11
CA TYR A 74 -12.60 12.01 -14.95
C TYR A 74 -13.37 10.68 -14.81
N PRO A 75 -13.38 9.81 -15.84
CA PRO A 75 -14.05 8.52 -15.78
C PRO A 75 -13.25 7.47 -14.97
N VAL A 76 -12.85 7.84 -13.75
CA VAL A 76 -11.93 7.04 -12.91
C VAL A 76 -12.54 5.69 -12.55
N LYS A 77 -13.86 5.64 -12.27
CA LYS A 77 -14.56 4.38 -11.96
C LYS A 77 -14.51 3.40 -13.13
N GLN A 78 -14.75 3.90 -14.34
CA GLN A 78 -14.70 3.09 -15.57
C GLN A 78 -13.28 2.57 -15.83
N LEU A 79 -12.27 3.44 -15.69
CA LEU A 79 -10.87 3.06 -15.84
C LEU A 79 -10.45 2.02 -14.78
N ALA A 80 -10.89 2.17 -13.53
CA ALA A 80 -10.65 1.20 -12.47
C ALA A 80 -11.27 -0.17 -12.79
N MET A 81 -12.52 -0.20 -13.29
CA MET A 81 -13.20 -1.43 -13.71
C MET A 81 -12.50 -2.11 -14.89
N LEU A 82 -12.06 -1.33 -15.89
CA LEU A 82 -11.31 -1.85 -17.04
C LEU A 82 -9.96 -2.42 -16.60
N ALA A 83 -9.23 -1.73 -15.74
CA ALA A 83 -7.96 -2.22 -15.21
C ALA A 83 -8.15 -3.54 -14.43
N TYR A 84 -9.18 -3.63 -13.60
CA TYR A 84 -9.45 -4.86 -12.86
C TYR A 84 -9.88 -6.01 -13.77
N GLY A 85 -10.72 -5.75 -14.76
CA GLY A 85 -11.09 -6.73 -15.78
C GLY A 85 -9.87 -7.25 -16.56
N LEU A 86 -8.95 -6.35 -16.93
CA LEU A 86 -7.70 -6.72 -17.59
C LEU A 86 -6.79 -7.56 -16.66
N ALA A 87 -6.70 -7.23 -15.37
CA ALA A 87 -5.95 -8.04 -14.41
C ALA A 87 -6.49 -9.47 -14.30
N ILE A 88 -7.82 -9.64 -14.29
CA ILE A 88 -8.49 -10.96 -14.28
C ILE A 88 -8.16 -11.71 -15.57
N LEU A 89 -8.31 -11.08 -16.75
CA LEU A 89 -8.02 -11.70 -18.03
C LEU A 89 -6.56 -12.13 -18.14
N LEU A 90 -5.62 -11.29 -17.71
CA LEU A 90 -4.20 -11.64 -17.69
C LEU A 90 -3.92 -12.80 -16.73
N ALA A 91 -4.52 -12.82 -15.54
CA ALA A 91 -4.38 -13.94 -14.60
C ALA A 91 -4.87 -15.24 -15.21
N ILE A 92 -6.03 -15.26 -15.88
CA ILE A 92 -6.58 -16.43 -16.55
C ILE A 92 -5.66 -16.88 -17.70
N ALA A 93 -5.21 -15.95 -18.54
CA ALA A 93 -4.45 -16.26 -19.75
C ALA A 93 -3.01 -16.71 -19.48
N THR A 94 -2.38 -16.21 -18.40
CA THR A 94 -0.94 -16.42 -18.15
C THR A 94 -0.64 -17.30 -16.96
N ASN A 95 -1.44 -17.22 -15.91
CA ASN A 95 -1.29 -18.00 -14.69
C ASN A 95 -2.60 -18.03 -13.90
N TRP A 96 -3.49 -18.95 -14.22
CA TRP A 96 -4.79 -19.10 -13.60
C TRP A 96 -4.73 -19.32 -12.08
N HIS A 97 -3.61 -19.84 -11.53
CA HIS A 97 -3.39 -19.97 -10.08
C HIS A 97 -3.32 -18.61 -9.36
N LYS A 98 -3.10 -17.51 -10.09
CA LYS A 98 -3.16 -16.15 -9.56
C LYS A 98 -4.58 -15.58 -9.48
N LEU A 99 -5.54 -16.18 -10.17
CA LEU A 99 -6.91 -15.70 -10.18
C LEU A 99 -7.53 -15.58 -8.77
N PRO A 100 -7.39 -16.55 -7.86
CA PRO A 100 -7.90 -16.40 -6.49
C PRO A 100 -7.30 -15.19 -5.77
N SER A 101 -6.00 -14.92 -5.93
CA SER A 101 -5.32 -13.76 -5.32
C SER A 101 -5.88 -12.43 -5.86
N VAL A 102 -6.09 -12.34 -7.17
CA VAL A 102 -6.69 -11.17 -7.82
C VAL A 102 -8.12 -10.93 -7.30
N LEU A 103 -8.92 -12.02 -7.21
CA LEU A 103 -10.31 -11.93 -6.73
C LEU A 103 -10.38 -11.52 -5.26
N VAL A 104 -9.52 -12.10 -4.39
CA VAL A 104 -9.44 -11.73 -2.98
C VAL A 104 -9.06 -10.27 -2.81
N PHE A 105 -8.07 -9.78 -3.57
CA PHE A 105 -7.66 -8.39 -3.53
C PHE A 105 -8.79 -7.43 -3.92
N GLY A 106 -9.48 -7.73 -5.01
CA GLY A 106 -10.64 -6.95 -5.45
C GLY A 106 -11.78 -7.00 -4.42
N ALA A 107 -12.13 -8.19 -3.92
CA ALA A 107 -13.16 -8.35 -2.89
C ALA A 107 -12.82 -7.58 -1.62
N ALA A 108 -11.57 -7.63 -1.15
CA ALA A 108 -11.13 -6.86 0.01
C ALA A 108 -11.29 -5.35 -0.21
N GLY A 109 -10.89 -4.82 -1.38
CA GLY A 109 -11.07 -3.42 -1.74
C GLY A 109 -12.55 -2.99 -1.84
N TRP A 110 -13.44 -3.92 -2.21
CA TRP A 110 -14.87 -3.66 -2.20
C TRP A 110 -15.48 -3.69 -0.80
N LEU A 111 -15.15 -4.72 -0.03
CA LEU A 111 -15.64 -4.89 1.34
C LEU A 111 -15.15 -3.77 2.27
N TYR A 112 -13.97 -3.25 2.01
CA TYR A 112 -13.35 -2.18 2.77
C TYR A 112 -14.22 -0.92 2.90
N VAL A 113 -14.98 -0.56 1.84
CA VAL A 113 -15.84 0.63 1.79
C VAL A 113 -17.33 0.30 2.02
N LEU A 114 -17.72 -0.97 2.04
CA LEU A 114 -19.11 -1.36 2.26
C LEU A 114 -19.53 -1.08 3.70
N SER A 115 -20.65 -0.36 3.86
CA SER A 115 -21.25 -0.15 5.16
C SER A 115 -22.28 -1.24 5.46
N VAL A 116 -22.04 -2.00 6.53
CA VAL A 116 -23.00 -2.98 7.05
C VAL A 116 -23.57 -2.44 8.35
N ARG A 117 -24.87 -2.16 8.38
CA ARG A 117 -25.56 -1.56 9.55
C ARG A 117 -24.93 -0.26 10.04
N GLY A 118 -24.40 0.57 9.12
CA GLY A 118 -23.79 1.86 9.44
C GLY A 118 -22.31 1.78 9.87
N VAL A 119 -21.72 0.59 9.94
CA VAL A 119 -20.30 0.40 10.27
C VAL A 119 -19.56 -0.11 9.03
N ARG A 120 -18.45 0.54 8.67
CA ARG A 120 -17.54 0.07 7.62
C ARG A 120 -16.35 -0.67 8.25
N PRO A 121 -15.82 -1.75 7.66
CA PRO A 121 -14.61 -2.40 8.16
C PRO A 121 -13.45 -1.44 8.40
N LYS A 122 -13.33 -0.41 7.56
CA LYS A 122 -12.30 0.63 7.70
C LYS A 122 -12.47 1.53 8.94
N ASP A 123 -13.62 1.55 9.57
CA ASP A 123 -13.88 2.34 10.79
C ASP A 123 -13.46 1.60 12.07
N ILE A 124 -13.12 0.30 11.95
CA ILE A 124 -12.70 -0.53 13.08
C ILE A 124 -11.16 -0.39 13.25
N PRO A 125 -10.70 0.05 14.44
CA PRO A 125 -9.29 0.28 14.69
C PRO A 125 -8.39 -0.92 14.38
N GLY A 126 -7.32 -0.70 13.61
CA GLY A 126 -6.39 -1.76 13.21
C GLY A 126 -6.91 -2.72 12.14
N ILE A 127 -8.21 -3.00 12.09
CA ILE A 127 -8.79 -3.88 11.06
C ILE A 127 -8.55 -3.32 9.65
N LYS A 128 -8.71 -2.02 9.47
CA LYS A 128 -8.34 -1.30 8.25
C LYS A 128 -6.95 -1.70 7.76
N ASN A 129 -5.94 -1.56 8.61
CA ASN A 129 -4.55 -1.80 8.26
C ASN A 129 -4.28 -3.29 7.97
N LEU A 130 -4.90 -4.19 8.75
CA LEU A 130 -4.79 -5.64 8.54
C LEU A 130 -5.43 -6.10 7.23
N ILE A 131 -6.61 -5.57 6.87
CA ILE A 131 -7.27 -5.89 5.60
C ILE A 131 -6.40 -5.45 4.42
N VAL A 132 -5.87 -4.23 4.45
CA VAL A 132 -5.01 -3.71 3.37
C VAL A 132 -3.73 -4.53 3.28
N ALA A 133 -3.01 -4.74 4.41
CA ALA A 133 -1.78 -5.52 4.44
C ALA A 133 -2.01 -6.96 3.97
N GLY A 134 -3.07 -7.63 4.45
CA GLY A 134 -3.39 -8.99 4.06
C GLY A 134 -3.77 -9.12 2.58
N ALA A 135 -4.62 -8.26 2.06
CA ALA A 135 -5.03 -8.28 0.67
C ALA A 135 -3.85 -8.01 -0.28
N CYS A 136 -3.02 -7.00 0.02
CA CYS A 136 -1.81 -6.70 -0.73
C CYS A 136 -0.84 -7.88 -0.72
N THR A 137 -0.63 -8.49 0.44
CA THR A 137 0.25 -9.66 0.57
C THR A 137 -0.19 -10.81 -0.33
N ILE A 138 -1.48 -11.15 -0.30
CA ILE A 138 -2.04 -12.21 -1.14
C ILE A 138 -1.85 -11.91 -2.63
N CYS A 139 -2.01 -10.65 -3.04
CA CYS A 139 -1.85 -10.25 -4.44
C CYS A 139 -0.39 -10.20 -4.89
N TYR A 140 0.51 -9.67 -4.05
CA TYR A 140 1.87 -9.30 -4.47
C TYR A 140 2.92 -10.38 -4.19
N ALA A 141 2.83 -11.10 -3.06
CA ALA A 141 3.91 -12.01 -2.65
C ALA A 141 3.93 -13.24 -3.49
N GLY A 142 3.29 -13.69 -4.33
CA GLY A 142 3.46 -14.84 -5.23
C GLY A 142 3.92 -16.16 -4.62
N LEU A 143 4.41 -16.17 -3.39
CA LEU A 143 5.02 -17.28 -2.67
C LEU A 143 4.47 -17.39 -1.25
N PRO A 144 4.20 -18.60 -0.74
CA PRO A 144 3.89 -18.83 0.66
C PRO A 144 5.14 -18.61 1.56
N GLY A 145 4.91 -18.41 2.86
CA GLY A 145 6.00 -18.33 3.85
C GLY A 145 6.64 -16.96 3.99
N ALA A 146 7.96 -16.89 3.96
CA ALA A 146 8.72 -15.67 4.29
C ALA A 146 8.40 -14.48 3.38
N GLY A 147 8.13 -14.69 2.11
CA GLY A 147 7.70 -13.63 1.18
C GLY A 147 6.38 -12.97 1.58
N TYR A 148 5.46 -13.73 2.15
CA TYR A 148 4.22 -13.18 2.71
C TYR A 148 4.50 -12.30 3.92
N SER A 149 5.34 -12.76 4.85
CA SER A 149 5.70 -11.99 6.05
C SER A 149 6.39 -10.68 5.69
N LEU A 150 7.29 -10.69 4.71
CA LEU A 150 7.99 -9.51 4.21
C LEU A 150 7.00 -8.44 3.72
N ILE A 151 6.15 -8.78 2.75
CA ILE A 151 5.20 -7.83 2.18
C ILE A 151 4.15 -7.41 3.22
N PHE A 152 3.65 -8.35 4.03
CA PHE A 152 2.70 -8.04 5.08
C PHE A 152 3.21 -6.99 6.06
N LEU A 153 4.43 -7.14 6.57
CA LEU A 153 5.03 -6.21 7.53
C LEU A 153 5.28 -4.83 6.89
N ILE A 154 5.83 -4.78 5.68
CA ILE A 154 6.07 -3.52 4.98
C ILE A 154 4.74 -2.76 4.77
N ILE A 155 3.72 -3.42 4.23
CA ILE A 155 2.44 -2.78 3.96
C ILE A 155 1.71 -2.41 5.27
N LEU A 156 1.80 -3.25 6.31
CA LEU A 156 1.21 -2.95 7.61
C LEU A 156 1.82 -1.68 8.22
N ILE A 157 3.15 -1.57 8.22
CA ILE A 157 3.85 -0.37 8.70
C ILE A 157 3.46 0.84 7.86
N ASN A 158 3.45 0.71 6.52
CA ASN A 158 3.07 1.79 5.60
C ASN A 158 1.66 2.31 5.89
N THR A 159 0.67 1.43 5.99
CA THR A 159 -0.72 1.84 6.20
C THR A 159 -0.93 2.52 7.55
N ILE A 160 -0.22 2.08 8.61
CA ILE A 160 -0.27 2.74 9.91
C ILE A 160 0.42 4.11 9.85
N LEU A 161 1.51 4.26 9.08
CA LEU A 161 2.17 5.57 8.89
C LEU A 161 1.27 6.56 8.15
N PHE A 162 0.48 6.11 7.16
CA PHE A 162 -0.52 6.97 6.52
C PHE A 162 -1.60 7.44 7.50
N ASP A 163 -1.96 6.63 8.50
CA ASP A 163 -2.86 7.08 9.56
C ASP A 163 -2.28 8.25 10.39
N PHE A 164 -0.94 8.40 10.47
CA PHE A 164 -0.31 9.60 11.06
C PHE A 164 -0.55 10.87 10.24
N ARG A 165 -0.52 10.77 8.91
CA ARG A 165 -0.86 11.88 8.01
C ARG A 165 -2.29 12.36 8.27
N ASP A 166 -3.17 11.39 8.48
CA ASP A 166 -4.62 11.58 8.44
C ASP A 166 -5.24 11.83 9.83
N ILE A 167 -4.45 11.87 10.94
CA ILE A 167 -4.92 12.02 12.33
C ILE A 167 -5.98 13.11 12.50
N ARG A 168 -5.78 14.30 11.89
CA ARG A 168 -6.67 15.45 12.09
C ARG A 168 -8.02 15.23 11.44
N GLY A 169 -8.05 14.77 10.18
CA GLY A 169 -9.29 14.51 9.46
C GLY A 169 -10.03 13.30 10.02
N ASP A 170 -9.29 12.24 10.37
CA ASP A 170 -9.86 11.04 10.98
C ASP A 170 -10.54 11.37 12.33
N ALA A 171 -9.85 12.11 13.21
CA ALA A 171 -10.44 12.54 14.48
C ALA A 171 -11.68 13.41 14.28
N ALA A 172 -11.64 14.37 13.34
CA ALA A 172 -12.78 15.25 13.02
C ALA A 172 -13.97 14.48 12.41
N ALA A 173 -13.70 13.41 11.66
CA ALA A 173 -14.73 12.54 11.08
C ALA A 173 -15.20 11.42 12.03
N GLY A 174 -14.61 11.31 13.24
CA GLY A 174 -14.92 10.25 14.22
C GLY A 174 -14.33 8.88 13.88
N VAL A 175 -13.38 8.81 12.95
CA VAL A 175 -12.68 7.58 12.57
C VAL A 175 -11.59 7.25 13.60
N ARG A 176 -11.63 6.04 14.14
CA ARG A 176 -10.73 5.60 15.24
C ARG A 176 -9.54 4.83 14.70
N THR A 177 -8.57 5.54 14.09
CA THR A 177 -7.29 4.92 13.68
C THR A 177 -6.36 4.69 14.87
N LEU A 178 -5.32 3.87 14.69
CA LEU A 178 -4.37 3.57 15.78
C LEU A 178 -3.73 4.82 16.40
N PRO A 179 -3.21 5.80 15.61
CA PRO A 179 -2.65 7.01 16.19
C PRO A 179 -3.69 7.92 16.85
N VAL A 180 -4.97 7.89 16.41
CA VAL A 180 -6.07 8.63 17.07
C VAL A 180 -6.38 8.02 18.44
N LEU A 181 -6.36 6.68 18.57
CA LEU A 181 -6.71 5.98 19.82
C LEU A 181 -5.57 5.90 20.83
N LEU A 182 -4.39 5.49 20.35
CA LEU A 182 -3.23 5.20 21.21
C LEU A 182 -2.35 6.43 21.43
N GLY A 183 -2.51 7.44 20.58
CA GLY A 183 -1.60 8.58 20.46
C GLY A 183 -0.34 8.24 19.66
N SER A 184 0.30 9.28 19.13
CA SER A 184 1.45 9.16 18.23
C SER A 184 2.62 8.38 18.82
N SER A 185 2.96 8.61 20.12
CA SER A 185 4.13 7.97 20.75
C SER A 185 3.98 6.45 20.87
N ARG A 186 2.81 5.97 21.31
CA ARG A 186 2.57 4.52 21.46
C ARG A 186 2.47 3.83 20.10
N THR A 187 1.88 4.50 19.13
CA THR A 187 1.79 3.96 17.76
C THR A 187 3.18 3.89 17.11
N LEU A 188 4.04 4.89 17.29
CA LEU A 188 5.43 4.83 16.84
C LEU A 188 6.20 3.69 17.52
N PHE A 189 6.02 3.48 18.82
CA PHE A 189 6.63 2.35 19.50
C PHE A 189 6.21 1.01 18.90
N LEU A 190 4.92 0.84 18.61
CA LEU A 190 4.42 -0.34 17.89
C LEU A 190 5.08 -0.50 16.52
N LEU A 191 5.22 0.59 15.77
CA LEU A 191 5.87 0.57 14.46
C LEU A 191 7.34 0.16 14.55
N PHE A 192 8.09 0.65 15.54
CA PHE A 192 9.48 0.20 15.77
C PHE A 192 9.57 -1.28 16.16
N LEU A 193 8.58 -1.83 16.89
CA LEU A 193 8.53 -3.27 17.16
C LEU A 193 8.30 -4.07 15.87
N LEU A 194 7.36 -3.63 15.01
CA LEU A 194 7.10 -4.29 13.73
C LEU A 194 8.33 -4.21 12.80
N ASP A 195 9.02 -3.08 12.77
CA ASP A 195 10.24 -2.90 12.01
C ASP A 195 11.39 -3.79 12.54
N GLY A 196 11.50 -3.96 13.87
CA GLY A 196 12.40 -4.93 14.49
C GLY A 196 12.11 -6.37 14.09
N ILE A 197 10.83 -6.75 13.92
CA ILE A 197 10.46 -8.06 13.37
C ILE A 197 10.86 -8.14 11.87
N LEU A 198 10.66 -7.07 11.11
CA LEU A 198 11.09 -7.00 9.71
C LEU A 198 12.60 -7.18 9.56
N ALA A 199 13.40 -6.65 10.51
CA ALA A 199 14.86 -6.82 10.53
C ALA A 199 15.30 -8.29 10.59
N LEU A 200 14.50 -9.17 11.19
CA LEU A 200 14.77 -10.61 11.21
C LEU A 200 14.59 -11.26 9.82
N ILE A 201 13.87 -10.61 8.92
CA ILE A 201 13.65 -11.07 7.54
C ILE A 201 14.65 -10.41 6.59
N SER A 202 14.82 -9.11 6.70
CA SER A 202 15.71 -8.32 5.83
C SER A 202 16.19 -7.06 6.55
N LEU A 203 17.44 -7.10 7.03
CA LEU A 203 18.04 -5.98 7.74
C LEU A 203 18.12 -4.69 6.87
N PRO A 204 18.57 -4.71 5.60
CA PRO A 204 18.64 -3.49 4.79
C PRO A 204 17.29 -2.80 4.59
N ILE A 205 16.20 -3.58 4.53
CA ILE A 205 14.85 -3.04 4.38
C ILE A 205 14.39 -2.39 5.68
N ALA A 206 14.66 -3.02 6.83
CA ALA A 206 14.32 -2.49 8.14
C ALA A 206 15.18 -1.26 8.51
N ASP A 207 16.46 -1.21 8.13
CA ASP A 207 17.32 -0.04 8.37
C ASP A 207 16.73 1.22 7.74
N TYR A 208 16.25 1.13 6.49
CA TYR A 208 15.54 2.24 5.85
C TYR A 208 14.19 2.52 6.55
N GLY A 209 13.46 1.48 6.96
CA GLY A 209 12.22 1.58 7.73
C GLY A 209 12.43 2.36 9.03
N GLY A 210 13.44 2.00 9.80
CA GLY A 210 13.81 2.66 11.05
C GLY A 210 14.16 4.15 10.86
N LEU A 211 14.92 4.49 9.80
CA LEU A 211 15.21 5.89 9.44
C LEU A 211 13.93 6.66 9.10
N MET A 212 13.04 6.05 8.33
CA MET A 212 11.75 6.62 7.97
C MET A 212 10.89 6.84 9.22
N LEU A 213 10.78 5.88 10.12
CA LEU A 213 10.04 6.02 11.38
C LEU A 213 10.60 7.14 12.24
N ALA A 214 11.93 7.26 12.33
CA ALA A 214 12.59 8.36 13.03
C ALA A 214 12.26 9.72 12.41
N TYR A 215 12.16 9.82 11.08
CA TYR A 215 11.80 11.04 10.37
C TYR A 215 10.34 11.46 10.66
N PHE A 216 9.40 10.49 10.69
CA PHE A 216 7.97 10.74 10.93
C PHE A 216 7.59 10.85 12.41
N ARG A 217 8.55 10.92 13.32
CA ARG A 217 8.28 11.27 14.75
C ARG A 217 7.62 12.65 14.93
N LYS A 218 7.74 13.52 13.92
CA LYS A 218 7.06 14.82 13.86
C LYS A 218 6.13 14.85 12.64
N PRO A 219 5.00 15.59 12.70
CA PRO A 219 4.14 15.79 11.54
C PRO A 219 4.93 16.33 10.34
N ARG A 220 4.63 15.81 9.16
CA ARG A 220 5.27 16.19 7.88
C ARG A 220 4.20 16.55 6.86
N PRO A 221 4.57 17.28 5.78
CA PRO A 221 3.66 17.52 4.66
C PRO A 221 3.16 16.23 4.02
N ASN A 222 1.94 16.21 3.48
CA ASN A 222 1.33 15.05 2.85
C ASN A 222 2.23 14.40 1.80
N LEU A 223 2.86 15.20 0.93
CA LEU A 223 3.79 14.71 -0.07
C LEU A 223 4.97 13.92 0.50
N ALA A 224 5.43 14.22 1.72
CA ALA A 224 6.50 13.44 2.34
C ALA A 224 6.05 11.99 2.62
N TYR A 225 4.78 11.78 3.00
CA TYR A 225 4.23 10.43 3.16
C TYR A 225 4.15 9.71 1.81
N ASP A 226 3.60 10.37 0.79
CA ASP A 226 3.46 9.77 -0.53
C ASP A 226 4.83 9.40 -1.16
N TYR A 227 5.88 10.19 -0.92
CA TYR A 227 7.22 9.92 -1.45
C TYR A 227 7.99 8.88 -0.64
N LEU A 228 8.06 9.05 0.69
CA LEU A 228 8.96 8.28 1.53
C LEU A 228 8.32 6.97 1.98
N VAL A 229 7.03 7.00 2.35
CA VAL A 229 6.33 5.81 2.84
C VAL A 229 6.02 4.87 1.67
N ASP A 230 5.36 5.34 0.62
CA ASP A 230 5.15 4.51 -0.57
C ASP A 230 6.49 4.19 -1.25
N GLY A 231 7.40 5.17 -1.36
CA GLY A 231 8.73 5.00 -1.96
C GLY A 231 9.64 4.02 -1.24
N TRP A 232 9.31 3.58 -0.02
CA TRP A 232 10.08 2.59 0.73
C TRP A 232 10.33 1.31 -0.08
N ILE A 233 9.31 0.81 -0.75
CA ILE A 233 9.44 -0.39 -1.60
C ILE A 233 10.41 -0.15 -2.76
N LEU A 234 10.35 1.01 -3.41
CA LEU A 234 11.28 1.36 -4.49
C LEU A 234 12.73 1.41 -3.98
N VAL A 235 12.96 2.08 -2.86
CA VAL A 235 14.31 2.14 -2.24
C VAL A 235 14.77 0.73 -1.85
N SER A 236 13.91 -0.10 -1.28
CA SER A 236 14.23 -1.49 -0.93
C SER A 236 14.62 -2.32 -2.14
N VAL A 237 13.91 -2.20 -3.27
CA VAL A 237 14.24 -2.87 -4.53
C VAL A 237 15.65 -2.46 -4.99
N VAL A 238 15.97 -1.16 -4.97
CA VAL A 238 17.29 -0.66 -5.39
C VAL A 238 18.38 -1.16 -4.47
N LEU A 239 18.21 -1.10 -3.14
CA LEU A 239 19.20 -1.54 -2.17
C LEU A 239 19.51 -3.04 -2.29
N ILE A 240 18.47 -3.88 -2.39
CA ILE A 240 18.66 -5.33 -2.53
C ILE A 240 19.28 -5.67 -3.88
N TYR A 241 18.88 -5.00 -4.96
CA TYR A 241 19.48 -5.20 -6.28
C TYR A 241 20.98 -4.89 -6.27
N LEU A 242 21.39 -3.75 -5.69
CA LEU A 242 22.81 -3.36 -5.58
C LEU A 242 23.59 -4.35 -4.71
N SER A 243 23.02 -4.77 -3.56
CA SER A 243 23.64 -5.77 -2.69
C SER A 243 23.83 -7.13 -3.39
N ASN A 244 22.91 -7.53 -4.26
CA ASN A 244 23.05 -8.77 -5.03
C ASN A 244 24.10 -8.64 -6.13
N LEU A 245 24.28 -7.46 -6.74
CA LEU A 245 25.38 -7.21 -7.69
C LEU A 245 26.76 -7.31 -7.03
N GLU A 246 26.94 -6.79 -5.81
CA GLU A 246 28.21 -6.87 -5.08
C GLU A 246 28.62 -8.31 -4.74
N ARG A 247 27.65 -9.23 -4.61
CA ARG A 247 27.93 -10.67 -4.37
C ARG A 247 28.37 -11.42 -5.62
N LEU A 248 28.20 -10.85 -6.81
CA LEU A 248 28.55 -11.46 -8.10
C LEU A 248 29.92 -11.01 -8.61
N ILE A 249 30.51 -9.98 -7.98
CA ILE A 249 31.87 -9.45 -8.24
C ILE A 249 32.83 -10.00 -7.20
#